data_b17516ce358da62c648d1ddf73c182bd
#
_entry.id   b17516ce358da62c648d1ddf73c182bd
#
_cell.length_a   1.000
_cell.length_b   1.000
_cell.length_c   1.000
_cell.angle_alpha   90.00
_cell.angle_beta   90.00
_cell.angle_gamma   90.00
#
_symmetry.space_group_name_H-M   'P 1'
#
loop_
_entity.id
_entity.type
_entity.pdbx_description
1 polymer ?
#
loop_
_entity_poly.entity_id
_entity_poly.type
_entity_poly.pdbx_seq_one_letter_code
_entity_poly.pdbx_strand_id
1 'polypeptide(L)'
;KFSADLRVNFAEYAAAIHSAADGLPTSARIDAEVLRKLIGKTEQLLVGHIPTISEDTMTGYLGSINCARIHAAFDFHGPHFTVESACASTHAAVHAAVTALRHGTCDVALTGGIWVDMRPEFYVAACRFHALSATGITPFDAAADGFVPGEGGGVFVLRRLSDAVRDGQRIHAVLRSVAGSSDGRGRSVLAPKMEGEMLAMQRALAQANIEAASVEYVECHGTGTALGDAVEVKACASVYANAADRTEQALWIGSVKSNIGHLNAAAGVPALVKATLCVRDGMIPASLKAHSLNPAIDFANVDVVTQTQAWTGRHGPRRAGVSGFGVGGTNMHMIIEEYRAAQSVSQPEPDEVVEL
;
A
#
# COMPACT_ATOMS: atom_id res chain seq x y z
N LYS A 1 -10.65 15.04 -11.25
CA LYS A 1 -11.68 15.79 -10.48
C LYS A 1 -11.34 17.26 -10.46
N PHE A 2 -10.20 17.68 -9.91
CA PHE A 2 -9.78 19.09 -9.85
C PHE A 2 -9.84 19.80 -11.22
N SER A 3 -9.35 19.16 -12.28
CA SER A 3 -9.38 19.75 -13.62
C SER A 3 -10.80 19.99 -14.16
N ALA A 4 -11.72 19.08 -13.89
CA ALA A 4 -13.13 19.27 -14.26
C ALA A 4 -13.79 20.35 -13.40
N ASP A 5 -13.46 20.41 -12.09
CA ASP A 5 -13.92 21.47 -11.20
C ASP A 5 -13.45 22.86 -11.68
N LEU A 6 -12.19 22.98 -12.14
CA LEU A 6 -11.68 24.23 -12.70
C LEU A 6 -12.44 24.65 -13.96
N ARG A 7 -12.75 23.71 -14.88
CA ARG A 7 -13.54 24.01 -16.08
C ARG A 7 -14.95 24.46 -15.73
N VAL A 8 -15.62 23.78 -14.79
CA VAL A 8 -17.00 24.10 -14.39
C VAL A 8 -17.08 25.45 -13.70
N ASN A 9 -16.12 25.76 -12.84
CA ASN A 9 -16.14 26.96 -11.99
C ASN A 9 -15.40 28.15 -12.61
N PHE A 10 -14.84 28.04 -13.83
CA PHE A 10 -14.08 29.15 -14.43
C PHE A 10 -14.90 30.42 -14.59
N ALA A 11 -16.20 30.29 -14.89
CA ALA A 11 -17.10 31.44 -14.98
C ALA A 11 -17.20 32.24 -13.66
N GLU A 12 -17.19 31.55 -12.52
CA GLU A 12 -17.17 32.20 -11.20
C GLU A 12 -15.85 32.92 -10.93
N TYR A 13 -14.72 32.31 -11.32
CA TYR A 13 -13.41 32.98 -11.24
C TYR A 13 -13.33 34.20 -12.13
N ALA A 14 -13.85 34.12 -13.35
CA ALA A 14 -13.94 35.25 -14.27
C ALA A 14 -14.79 36.40 -13.69
N ALA A 15 -15.94 36.08 -13.09
CA ALA A 15 -16.81 37.07 -12.42
C ALA A 15 -16.10 37.70 -11.21
N ALA A 16 -15.38 36.93 -10.41
CA ALA A 16 -14.59 37.45 -9.30
C ALA A 16 -13.47 38.39 -9.76
N ILE A 17 -12.80 38.09 -10.87
CA ILE A 17 -11.78 38.97 -11.48
C ILE A 17 -12.39 40.27 -11.97
N HIS A 18 -13.55 40.22 -12.62
CA HIS A 18 -14.29 41.44 -13.02
C HIS A 18 -14.65 42.30 -11.81
N SER A 19 -15.24 41.71 -10.77
CA SER A 19 -15.61 42.41 -9.55
C SER A 19 -14.40 43.05 -8.86
N ALA A 20 -13.26 42.34 -8.80
CA ALA A 20 -12.03 42.88 -8.26
C ALA A 20 -11.48 44.05 -9.09
N ALA A 21 -11.56 43.97 -10.42
CA ALA A 21 -11.14 45.04 -11.32
C ALA A 21 -12.01 46.30 -11.19
N ASP A 22 -13.31 46.15 -11.01
CA ASP A 22 -14.26 47.23 -10.80
C ASP A 22 -14.02 47.97 -9.45
N GLY A 23 -13.51 47.26 -8.46
CA GLY A 23 -13.12 47.78 -7.15
C GLY A 23 -11.80 48.58 -7.15
N LEU A 24 -11.06 48.65 -8.25
CA LEU A 24 -9.79 49.38 -8.32
C LEU A 24 -10.03 50.89 -8.35
N PRO A 25 -9.11 51.69 -7.74
CA PRO A 25 -9.17 53.15 -7.83
C PRO A 25 -9.07 53.62 -9.28
N THR A 26 -9.66 54.77 -9.59
CA THR A 26 -9.76 55.28 -10.96
C THR A 26 -8.43 55.36 -11.70
N SER A 27 -7.32 55.63 -10.96
CA SER A 27 -5.97 55.68 -11.49
C SER A 27 -5.40 54.28 -11.90
N ALA A 28 -6.00 53.20 -11.44
CA ALA A 28 -5.56 51.83 -11.68
C ALA A 28 -6.61 50.98 -12.44
N ARG A 29 -7.67 51.60 -12.95
CA ARG A 29 -8.72 50.92 -13.68
C ARG A 29 -8.18 50.29 -14.95
N ILE A 30 -8.51 49.00 -15.13
CA ILE A 30 -8.18 48.24 -16.34
C ILE A 30 -9.28 48.51 -17.36
N ASP A 31 -8.91 48.77 -18.62
CA ASP A 31 -9.86 48.87 -19.71
C ASP A 31 -10.65 47.56 -19.86
N ALA A 32 -11.96 47.68 -20.06
CA ALA A 32 -12.86 46.53 -20.08
C ALA A 32 -12.55 45.53 -21.23
N GLU A 33 -12.03 46.02 -22.37
CA GLU A 33 -11.66 45.17 -23.47
C GLU A 33 -10.34 44.42 -23.14
N VAL A 34 -9.39 45.09 -22.50
CA VAL A 34 -8.14 44.49 -22.05
C VAL A 34 -8.43 43.42 -21.01
N LEU A 35 -9.30 43.71 -20.03
CA LEU A 35 -9.71 42.76 -19.01
C LEU A 35 -10.37 41.51 -19.62
N ARG A 36 -11.30 41.70 -20.54
CA ARG A 36 -11.95 40.60 -21.25
C ARG A 36 -10.95 39.73 -22.02
N LYS A 37 -10.01 40.34 -22.74
CA LYS A 37 -8.93 39.62 -23.45
C LYS A 37 -8.03 38.85 -22.47
N LEU A 38 -7.70 39.44 -21.34
CA LEU A 38 -6.90 38.79 -20.30
C LEU A 38 -7.62 37.57 -19.74
N ILE A 39 -8.89 37.70 -19.36
CA ILE A 39 -9.71 36.58 -18.85
C ILE A 39 -9.83 35.48 -19.91
N GLY A 40 -10.14 35.79 -21.16
CA GLY A 40 -10.21 34.81 -22.23
C GLY A 40 -8.88 34.09 -22.50
N LYS A 41 -7.75 34.82 -22.42
CA LYS A 41 -6.43 34.21 -22.52
C LYS A 41 -6.11 33.31 -21.32
N THR A 42 -6.52 33.72 -20.13
CA THR A 42 -6.38 32.92 -18.91
C THR A 42 -7.20 31.63 -19.00
N GLU A 43 -8.44 31.73 -19.46
CA GLU A 43 -9.29 30.56 -19.73
C GLU A 43 -8.62 29.59 -20.71
N GLN A 44 -8.15 30.10 -21.84
CA GLN A 44 -7.44 29.30 -22.83
C GLN A 44 -6.22 28.57 -22.24
N LEU A 45 -5.44 29.25 -21.41
CA LEU A 45 -4.23 28.69 -20.79
C LEU A 45 -4.53 27.69 -19.67
N LEU A 46 -5.56 27.94 -18.85
CA LEU A 46 -5.86 27.11 -17.69
C LEU A 46 -6.84 25.98 -18.01
N VAL A 47 -7.83 26.26 -18.85
CA VAL A 47 -8.94 25.34 -19.12
C VAL A 47 -8.83 24.68 -20.50
N GLY A 48 -8.10 25.32 -21.44
CA GLY A 48 -8.01 24.84 -22.82
C GLY A 48 -7.39 23.44 -22.99
N HIS A 49 -6.59 22.98 -22.03
CA HIS A 49 -6.00 21.63 -22.01
C HIS A 49 -6.89 20.59 -21.36
N ILE A 50 -7.95 21.01 -20.67
CA ILE A 50 -8.85 20.10 -19.96
C ILE A 50 -9.86 19.55 -20.97
N PRO A 51 -10.00 18.23 -21.09
CA PRO A 51 -10.99 17.65 -21.99
C PRO A 51 -12.41 18.16 -21.68
N THR A 52 -13.21 18.30 -22.71
CA THR A 52 -14.63 18.64 -22.56
C THR A 52 -15.34 17.55 -21.76
N ILE A 53 -16.24 17.97 -20.86
CA ILE A 53 -17.07 17.03 -20.11
C ILE A 53 -18.07 16.39 -21.10
N SER A 54 -18.05 15.08 -21.15
CA SER A 54 -18.94 14.24 -21.96
C SER A 54 -19.55 13.14 -21.09
N GLU A 55 -20.42 12.31 -21.67
CA GLU A 55 -20.95 11.12 -21.02
C GLU A 55 -19.84 10.18 -20.54
N ASP A 56 -18.72 10.10 -21.23
CA ASP A 56 -17.58 9.28 -20.85
C ASP A 56 -16.83 9.81 -19.62
N THR A 57 -16.96 11.09 -19.31
CA THR A 57 -16.29 11.70 -18.17
C THR A 57 -16.74 11.07 -16.84
N MET A 58 -18.03 10.71 -16.74
CA MET A 58 -18.59 10.08 -15.54
C MET A 58 -17.91 8.76 -15.21
N THR A 59 -17.54 7.99 -16.23
CA THR A 59 -16.85 6.70 -16.05
C THR A 59 -15.47 6.86 -15.39
N GLY A 60 -14.81 7.99 -15.59
CA GLY A 60 -13.53 8.32 -14.97
C GLY A 60 -13.61 8.69 -13.48
N TYR A 61 -14.81 9.03 -12.97
CA TYR A 61 -15.02 9.31 -11.54
C TYR A 61 -15.31 8.07 -10.70
N LEU A 62 -15.69 6.96 -11.34
CA LEU A 62 -16.09 5.73 -10.66
C LEU A 62 -14.95 4.71 -10.74
N GLY A 63 -14.23 4.51 -9.65
CA GLY A 63 -13.13 3.53 -9.57
C GLY A 63 -13.55 2.12 -9.96
N SER A 64 -14.79 1.71 -9.67
CA SER A 64 -15.35 0.41 -10.05
C SER A 64 -15.41 0.18 -11.57
N ILE A 65 -15.47 1.23 -12.39
CA ILE A 65 -15.46 1.11 -13.84
C ILE A 65 -14.15 0.51 -14.37
N ASN A 66 -13.02 0.72 -13.66
CA ASN A 66 -11.77 0.10 -14.04
C ASN A 66 -11.87 -1.44 -13.96
N CYS A 67 -12.45 -1.95 -12.87
CA CYS A 67 -12.73 -3.39 -12.72
C CYS A 67 -13.77 -3.87 -13.75
N ALA A 68 -14.84 -3.10 -13.98
CA ALA A 68 -15.88 -3.43 -14.94
C ALA A 68 -15.33 -3.60 -16.36
N ARG A 69 -14.36 -2.78 -16.78
CA ARG A 69 -13.70 -2.92 -18.09
C ARG A 69 -12.94 -4.25 -18.23
N ILE A 70 -12.27 -4.68 -17.16
CA ILE A 70 -11.58 -5.99 -17.13
C ILE A 70 -12.62 -7.11 -17.21
N HIS A 71 -13.70 -7.04 -16.42
CA HIS A 71 -14.76 -8.03 -16.44
C HIS A 71 -15.41 -8.15 -17.81
N ALA A 72 -15.72 -7.02 -18.45
CA ALA A 72 -16.32 -7.01 -19.78
C ALA A 72 -15.36 -7.56 -20.85
N ALA A 73 -14.06 -7.30 -20.74
CA ALA A 73 -13.06 -7.77 -21.72
C ALA A 73 -12.83 -9.28 -21.66
N PHE A 74 -12.97 -9.90 -20.48
CA PHE A 74 -12.69 -11.32 -20.25
C PHE A 74 -13.96 -12.14 -19.95
N ASP A 75 -15.13 -11.54 -20.03
CA ASP A 75 -16.41 -12.19 -19.72
C ASP A 75 -16.46 -12.81 -18.32
N PHE A 76 -15.95 -12.07 -17.31
CA PHE A 76 -15.98 -12.52 -15.92
C PHE A 76 -17.32 -12.21 -15.28
N HIS A 77 -17.82 -13.13 -14.44
CA HIS A 77 -19.14 -13.02 -13.79
C HIS A 77 -19.07 -12.90 -12.26
N GLY A 78 -17.87 -12.94 -11.68
CA GLY A 78 -17.68 -12.75 -10.25
C GLY A 78 -17.94 -11.30 -9.81
N PRO A 79 -18.09 -11.02 -8.50
CA PRO A 79 -18.23 -9.65 -8.01
C PRO A 79 -16.95 -8.85 -8.28
N HIS A 80 -17.13 -7.57 -8.64
CA HIS A 80 -16.00 -6.65 -8.83
C HIS A 80 -16.26 -5.31 -8.14
N PHE A 81 -15.23 -4.77 -7.52
CA PHE A 81 -15.30 -3.49 -6.81
C PHE A 81 -13.89 -2.95 -6.55
N THR A 82 -13.81 -1.69 -6.17
CA THR A 82 -12.57 -1.08 -5.68
C THR A 82 -12.64 -0.90 -4.17
N VAL A 83 -11.47 -1.01 -3.53
CA VAL A 83 -11.30 -0.83 -2.08
C VAL A 83 -10.36 0.34 -1.85
N GLU A 84 -10.70 1.18 -0.88
CA GLU A 84 -9.86 2.29 -0.44
C GLU A 84 -9.64 2.19 1.08
N SER A 85 -8.38 2.16 1.50
CA SER A 85 -7.92 2.15 2.89
C SER A 85 -6.55 2.84 2.98
N ALA A 86 -6.38 3.94 2.23
CA ALA A 86 -5.10 4.65 2.09
C ALA A 86 -3.95 3.67 1.75
N CYS A 87 -2.82 3.71 2.47
CA CYS A 87 -1.66 2.87 2.20
C CYS A 87 -1.92 1.36 2.43
N ALA A 88 -3.01 0.99 3.10
CA ALA A 88 -3.41 -0.41 3.32
C ALA A 88 -4.36 -0.96 2.22
N SER A 89 -4.70 -0.18 1.18
CA SER A 89 -5.72 -0.53 0.18
C SER A 89 -5.43 -1.85 -0.53
N THR A 90 -4.18 -2.11 -0.94
CA THR A 90 -3.82 -3.40 -1.57
C THR A 90 -4.06 -4.58 -0.62
N HIS A 91 -3.68 -4.46 0.65
CA HIS A 91 -3.91 -5.51 1.65
C HIS A 91 -5.40 -5.75 1.88
N ALA A 92 -6.21 -4.68 1.94
CA ALA A 92 -7.66 -4.77 2.07
C ALA A 92 -8.31 -5.43 0.84
N ALA A 93 -7.81 -5.14 -0.37
CA ALA A 93 -8.25 -5.79 -1.60
C ALA A 93 -7.90 -7.29 -1.60
N VAL A 94 -6.69 -7.67 -1.16
CA VAL A 94 -6.29 -9.07 -0.99
C VAL A 94 -7.17 -9.76 0.06
N HIS A 95 -7.47 -9.09 1.18
CA HIS A 95 -8.38 -9.63 2.20
C HIS A 95 -9.78 -9.95 1.62
N ALA A 96 -10.33 -9.04 0.83
CA ALA A 96 -11.62 -9.25 0.18
C ALA A 96 -11.58 -10.44 -0.80
N ALA A 97 -10.52 -10.57 -1.59
CA ALA A 97 -10.32 -11.67 -2.52
C ALA A 97 -10.18 -13.03 -1.80
N VAL A 98 -9.38 -13.09 -0.73
CA VAL A 98 -9.24 -14.29 0.10
C VAL A 98 -10.57 -14.70 0.72
N THR A 99 -11.33 -13.74 1.21
CA THR A 99 -12.67 -13.98 1.77
C THR A 99 -13.60 -14.59 0.71
N ALA A 100 -13.61 -14.04 -0.50
CA ALA A 100 -14.43 -14.54 -1.61
C ALA A 100 -14.05 -16.00 -2.00
N LEU A 101 -12.74 -16.30 -2.06
CA LEU A 101 -12.23 -17.65 -2.36
C LEU A 101 -12.62 -18.66 -1.26
N ARG A 102 -12.45 -18.29 0.02
CA ARG A 102 -12.78 -19.15 1.17
C ARG A 102 -14.27 -19.48 1.24
N HIS A 103 -15.12 -18.50 0.94
CA HIS A 103 -16.57 -18.71 0.91
C HIS A 103 -17.09 -19.33 -0.38
N GLY A 104 -16.21 -19.67 -1.34
CA GLY A 104 -16.63 -20.25 -2.62
C GLY A 104 -17.41 -19.28 -3.53
N THR A 105 -17.32 -17.97 -3.29
CA THR A 105 -17.96 -16.96 -4.15
C THR A 105 -17.29 -16.91 -5.52
N CYS A 106 -16.02 -17.26 -5.59
CA CYS A 106 -15.27 -17.44 -6.83
C CYS A 106 -14.21 -18.53 -6.65
N ASP A 107 -13.68 -19.05 -7.77
CA ASP A 107 -12.62 -20.07 -7.79
C ASP A 107 -11.26 -19.48 -8.10
N VAL A 108 -11.24 -18.32 -8.75
CA VAL A 108 -10.06 -17.51 -9.05
C VAL A 108 -10.38 -16.06 -8.75
N ALA A 109 -9.50 -15.36 -8.08
CA ALA A 109 -9.65 -13.94 -7.78
C ALA A 109 -8.47 -13.16 -8.38
N LEU A 110 -8.79 -12.11 -9.14
CA LEU A 110 -7.82 -11.08 -9.55
C LEU A 110 -7.89 -9.95 -8.53
N THR A 111 -6.78 -9.65 -7.88
CA THR A 111 -6.70 -8.60 -6.87
C THR A 111 -5.36 -7.87 -6.96
N GLY A 112 -5.28 -6.68 -6.40
CA GLY A 112 -4.04 -5.91 -6.43
C GLY A 112 -4.26 -4.45 -6.11
N GLY A 113 -3.39 -3.60 -6.64
CA GLY A 113 -3.47 -2.15 -6.45
C GLY A 113 -2.83 -1.39 -7.59
N ILE A 114 -3.26 -0.16 -7.78
CA ILE A 114 -2.68 0.78 -8.72
C ILE A 114 -2.63 2.17 -8.08
N TRP A 115 -1.53 2.88 -8.30
CA TRP A 115 -1.37 4.28 -7.94
C TRP A 115 -0.60 5.01 -9.03
N VAL A 116 -1.22 6.04 -9.62
CA VAL A 116 -0.65 6.85 -10.71
C VAL A 116 -0.91 8.34 -10.51
N ASP A 117 -1.26 8.75 -9.28
CA ASP A 117 -1.54 10.15 -8.96
C ASP A 117 -0.26 10.90 -8.59
N MET A 118 0.41 11.44 -9.60
CA MET A 118 1.63 12.25 -9.47
C MET A 118 1.35 13.74 -9.73
N ARG A 119 0.10 14.17 -9.55
CA ARG A 119 -0.30 15.56 -9.78
C ARG A 119 0.29 16.49 -8.73
N PRO A 120 0.59 17.76 -9.10
CA PRO A 120 1.15 18.74 -8.16
C PRO A 120 0.32 18.93 -6.89
N GLU A 121 -1.01 18.81 -6.97
CA GLU A 121 -1.92 18.95 -5.83
C GLU A 121 -1.65 17.90 -4.76
N PHE A 122 -1.35 16.66 -5.17
CA PHE A 122 -0.96 15.60 -4.24
C PHE A 122 0.33 15.97 -3.49
N TYR A 123 1.35 16.44 -4.22
CA TYR A 123 2.63 16.85 -3.61
C TYR A 123 2.46 18.03 -2.66
N VAL A 124 1.70 19.05 -3.05
CA VAL A 124 1.43 20.22 -2.19
C VAL A 124 0.70 19.77 -0.91
N ALA A 125 -0.31 18.93 -1.02
CA ALA A 125 -1.03 18.39 0.14
C ALA A 125 -0.11 17.57 1.04
N ALA A 126 0.69 16.66 0.48
CA ALA A 126 1.62 15.81 1.21
C ALA A 126 2.75 16.62 1.87
N CYS A 127 3.24 17.70 1.24
CA CYS A 127 4.17 18.65 1.87
C CYS A 127 3.54 19.35 3.08
N ARG A 128 2.29 19.82 2.95
CA ARG A 128 1.57 20.43 4.07
C ARG A 128 1.29 19.46 5.21
N PHE A 129 1.20 18.19 4.88
CA PHE A 129 1.06 17.10 5.84
C PHE A 129 2.40 16.71 6.50
N HIS A 130 3.53 17.31 6.08
CA HIS A 130 4.88 16.97 6.53
C HIS A 130 5.23 15.48 6.34
N ALA A 131 4.75 14.88 5.26
CA ALA A 131 4.96 13.47 4.98
C ALA A 131 6.09 13.19 4.00
N LEU A 132 6.51 14.19 3.19
CA LEU A 132 7.51 14.01 2.15
C LEU A 132 8.93 14.27 2.65
N SER A 133 9.84 13.39 2.24
CA SER A 133 11.27 13.57 2.41
C SER A 133 11.85 14.45 1.30
N ALA A 134 12.81 15.30 1.64
CA ALA A 134 13.58 16.09 0.70
C ALA A 134 14.81 15.35 0.14
N THR A 135 15.27 14.30 0.82
CA THR A 135 16.55 13.62 0.53
C THR A 135 16.39 12.19 0.01
N GLY A 136 15.22 11.62 0.17
CA GLY A 136 14.90 10.25 -0.22
C GLY A 136 14.33 9.43 0.93
N ILE A 137 13.76 8.28 0.60
CA ILE A 137 13.16 7.40 1.60
C ILE A 137 14.23 6.54 2.26
N THR A 138 14.35 6.64 3.57
CA THR A 138 15.39 5.99 4.39
C THR A 138 14.74 5.25 5.58
N PRO A 139 14.07 4.10 5.37
CA PRO A 139 13.37 3.40 6.43
C PRO A 139 14.32 2.98 7.55
N PHE A 140 13.92 3.20 8.79
CA PHE A 140 14.64 2.82 10.03
C PHE A 140 15.95 3.58 10.27
N ASP A 141 16.34 4.49 9.39
CA ASP A 141 17.60 5.27 9.50
C ASP A 141 17.41 6.52 10.39
N ALA A 142 18.49 7.01 10.95
CA ALA A 142 18.50 8.25 11.72
C ALA A 142 18.11 9.48 10.88
N ALA A 143 18.29 9.42 9.57
CA ALA A 143 17.90 10.44 8.60
C ALA A 143 16.46 10.32 8.10
N ALA A 144 15.64 9.44 8.67
CA ALA A 144 14.25 9.25 8.29
C ALA A 144 13.42 10.51 8.58
N ASP A 145 12.99 11.21 7.52
CA ASP A 145 12.27 12.49 7.58
C ASP A 145 10.96 12.50 6.78
N GLY A 146 10.61 11.35 6.17
CA GLY A 146 9.40 11.22 5.36
C GLY A 146 9.55 10.21 4.23
N PHE A 147 8.55 10.12 3.39
CA PHE A 147 8.58 9.23 2.23
C PHE A 147 8.73 10.00 0.91
N VAL A 148 9.10 9.28 -0.15
CA VAL A 148 9.05 9.75 -1.53
C VAL A 148 7.93 9.01 -2.24
N PRO A 149 6.96 9.70 -2.86
CA PRO A 149 5.93 9.05 -3.65
C PRO A 149 6.53 8.27 -4.82
N GLY A 150 5.98 7.09 -5.06
CA GLY A 150 6.23 6.31 -6.26
C GLY A 150 4.92 6.10 -7.02
N GLU A 151 4.99 5.66 -8.26
CA GLU A 151 3.82 5.25 -9.04
C GLU A 151 3.99 3.83 -9.55
N GLY A 152 2.88 3.16 -9.79
CA GLY A 152 2.88 1.81 -10.30
C GLY A 152 1.67 1.01 -9.85
N GLY A 153 1.69 -0.26 -10.15
CA GLY A 153 0.64 -1.19 -9.77
C GLY A 153 0.96 -2.62 -10.15
N GLY A 154 0.11 -3.52 -9.71
CA GLY A 154 0.19 -4.93 -10.05
C GLY A 154 -1.10 -5.65 -9.70
N VAL A 155 -1.27 -6.82 -10.31
CA VAL A 155 -2.40 -7.70 -10.10
C VAL A 155 -1.88 -9.07 -9.73
N PHE A 156 -2.43 -9.64 -8.69
CA PHE A 156 -2.21 -11.01 -8.24
C PHE A 156 -3.36 -11.89 -8.71
N VAL A 157 -3.03 -13.10 -9.11
CA VAL A 157 -4.00 -14.16 -9.34
C VAL A 157 -3.99 -15.05 -8.11
N LEU A 158 -5.09 -15.07 -7.37
CA LEU A 158 -5.23 -15.89 -6.17
C LEU A 158 -6.16 -17.07 -6.44
N ARG A 159 -5.84 -18.20 -5.82
CA ARG A 159 -6.62 -19.42 -5.92
C ARG A 159 -6.54 -20.23 -4.61
N ARG A 160 -7.51 -21.09 -4.33
CA ARG A 160 -7.37 -22.05 -3.22
C ARG A 160 -6.21 -23.00 -3.51
N LEU A 161 -5.40 -23.29 -2.49
CA LEU A 161 -4.22 -24.17 -2.62
C LEU A 161 -4.60 -25.55 -3.17
N SER A 162 -5.69 -26.12 -2.65
CA SER A 162 -6.22 -27.41 -3.12
C SER A 162 -6.53 -27.44 -4.62
N ASP A 163 -7.11 -26.36 -5.13
CA ASP A 163 -7.45 -26.22 -6.55
C ASP A 163 -6.20 -26.06 -7.42
N ALA A 164 -5.24 -25.23 -6.96
CA ALA A 164 -3.99 -24.99 -7.67
C ALA A 164 -3.14 -26.27 -7.77
N VAL A 165 -3.07 -27.05 -6.68
CA VAL A 165 -2.37 -28.35 -6.65
C VAL A 165 -3.07 -29.38 -7.54
N ARG A 166 -4.41 -29.50 -7.43
CA ARG A 166 -5.20 -30.42 -8.27
C ARG A 166 -4.99 -30.15 -9.76
N ASP A 167 -4.95 -28.89 -10.14
CA ASP A 167 -4.88 -28.46 -11.54
C ASP A 167 -3.43 -28.30 -12.04
N GLY A 168 -2.43 -28.66 -11.21
CA GLY A 168 -1.00 -28.66 -11.56
C GLY A 168 -0.46 -27.24 -11.86
N GLN A 169 -1.02 -26.23 -11.23
CA GLN A 169 -0.62 -24.84 -11.47
C GLN A 169 0.68 -24.50 -10.75
N ARG A 170 1.42 -23.55 -11.30
CA ARG A 170 2.63 -23.04 -10.66
C ARG A 170 2.24 -22.21 -9.45
N ILE A 171 2.78 -22.54 -8.28
CA ILE A 171 2.55 -21.85 -7.02
C ILE A 171 3.81 -21.10 -6.64
N HIS A 172 3.73 -19.79 -6.48
CA HIS A 172 4.86 -18.96 -6.09
C HIS A 172 5.05 -18.91 -4.57
N ALA A 173 3.96 -18.81 -3.83
CA ALA A 173 3.92 -18.85 -2.38
C ALA A 173 2.50 -19.19 -1.90
N VAL A 174 2.36 -19.46 -0.61
CA VAL A 174 1.07 -19.66 0.05
C VAL A 174 0.74 -18.46 0.90
N LEU A 175 -0.38 -17.80 0.65
CA LEU A 175 -0.91 -16.75 1.51
C LEU A 175 -1.72 -17.42 2.64
N ARG A 176 -1.07 -17.61 3.79
CA ARG A 176 -1.65 -18.29 4.96
C ARG A 176 -2.79 -17.49 5.58
N SER A 177 -2.60 -16.18 5.67
CA SER A 177 -3.61 -15.31 6.26
C SER A 177 -3.48 -13.87 5.79
N VAL A 178 -4.57 -13.13 5.90
CA VAL A 178 -4.61 -11.67 5.83
C VAL A 178 -5.63 -11.16 6.84
N ALA A 179 -5.19 -10.32 7.76
CA ALA A 179 -6.02 -9.82 8.84
C ALA A 179 -5.85 -8.32 9.02
N GLY A 180 -6.86 -7.69 9.57
CA GLY A 180 -6.89 -6.26 9.81
C GLY A 180 -7.32 -5.86 11.21
N SER A 181 -7.01 -4.62 11.55
CA SER A 181 -7.43 -3.95 12.76
C SER A 181 -7.67 -2.46 12.49
N SER A 182 -8.12 -1.76 13.51
CA SER A 182 -8.20 -0.29 13.51
C SER A 182 -7.54 0.23 14.79
N ASP A 183 -6.89 1.39 14.69
CA ASP A 183 -6.30 2.10 15.84
C ASP A 183 -7.36 2.55 16.87
N GLY A 184 -8.61 2.62 16.44
CA GLY A 184 -9.69 3.11 17.31
C GLY A 184 -9.46 4.55 17.76
N ARG A 185 -9.81 4.88 19.01
CA ARG A 185 -9.61 6.21 19.56
C ARG A 185 -8.14 6.41 19.93
N GLY A 186 -7.45 7.37 19.29
CA GLY A 186 -6.08 7.77 19.56
C GLY A 186 -5.95 9.27 19.82
N ARG A 187 -4.72 9.78 19.87
CA ARG A 187 -4.43 11.24 19.97
C ARG A 187 -4.86 11.98 18.71
N SER A 188 -4.76 11.36 17.57
CA SER A 188 -5.12 11.87 16.26
C SER A 188 -5.46 10.71 15.34
N VAL A 189 -6.36 10.92 14.39
CA VAL A 189 -6.67 9.98 13.30
C VAL A 189 -5.43 9.69 12.43
N LEU A 190 -4.44 10.57 12.46
CA LEU A 190 -3.25 10.51 11.61
C LEU A 190 -2.03 9.87 12.29
N ALA A 191 -2.07 9.69 13.61
CA ALA A 191 -0.95 9.14 14.37
C ALA A 191 -1.04 7.60 14.41
N PRO A 192 0.04 6.88 14.03
CA PRO A 192 0.08 5.42 14.13
C PRO A 192 -0.02 4.97 15.60
N LYS A 193 -0.59 3.79 15.82
CA LYS A 193 -0.77 3.23 17.15
C LYS A 193 -0.28 1.79 17.23
N MET A 194 0.70 1.55 18.07
CA MET A 194 1.35 0.25 18.23
C MET A 194 0.36 -0.88 18.50
N GLU A 195 -0.63 -0.65 19.37
CA GLU A 195 -1.62 -1.65 19.72
C GLU A 195 -2.50 -2.06 18.52
N GLY A 196 -2.78 -1.12 17.60
CA GLY A 196 -3.49 -1.40 16.36
C GLY A 196 -2.67 -2.28 15.42
N GLU A 197 -1.41 -1.92 15.21
CA GLU A 197 -0.47 -2.70 14.39
C GLU A 197 -0.26 -4.11 14.95
N MET A 198 0.00 -4.21 16.26
CA MET A 198 0.13 -5.51 16.96
C MET A 198 -1.12 -6.36 16.79
N LEU A 199 -2.30 -5.78 16.93
CA LEU A 199 -3.56 -6.51 16.80
C LEU A 199 -3.75 -7.09 15.40
N ALA A 200 -3.36 -6.38 14.35
CA ALA A 200 -3.39 -6.89 12.97
C ALA A 200 -2.44 -8.10 12.82
N MET A 201 -1.21 -7.99 13.32
CA MET A 201 -0.21 -9.07 13.31
C MET A 201 -0.69 -10.30 14.10
N GLN A 202 -1.19 -10.11 15.32
CA GLN A 202 -1.71 -11.19 16.16
C GLN A 202 -2.91 -11.91 15.54
N ARG A 203 -3.84 -11.18 14.92
CA ARG A 203 -4.96 -11.75 14.18
C ARG A 203 -4.49 -12.56 12.98
N ALA A 204 -3.48 -12.08 12.26
CA ALA A 204 -2.92 -12.82 11.13
C ALA A 204 -2.27 -14.14 11.58
N LEU A 205 -1.51 -14.13 12.66
CA LEU A 205 -0.93 -15.34 13.26
C LEU A 205 -2.01 -16.34 13.71
N ALA A 206 -3.02 -15.84 14.42
CA ALA A 206 -4.13 -16.68 14.87
C ALA A 206 -4.92 -17.29 13.71
N GLN A 207 -5.19 -16.51 12.65
CA GLN A 207 -5.89 -16.98 11.47
C GLN A 207 -5.05 -18.01 10.67
N ALA A 208 -3.74 -17.85 10.63
CA ALA A 208 -2.82 -18.80 10.00
C ALA A 208 -2.58 -20.05 10.85
N ASN A 209 -2.96 -20.03 12.13
CA ASN A 209 -2.66 -21.08 13.12
C ASN A 209 -1.17 -21.45 13.17
N ILE A 210 -0.31 -20.44 13.29
CA ILE A 210 1.15 -20.59 13.34
C ILE A 210 1.75 -19.85 14.54
N GLU A 211 2.89 -20.37 15.01
CA GLU A 211 3.68 -19.74 16.06
C GLU A 211 4.42 -18.51 15.55
N ALA A 212 4.46 -17.44 16.35
CA ALA A 212 5.08 -16.18 15.99
C ALA A 212 6.58 -16.33 15.68
N ALA A 213 7.30 -17.19 16.42
CA ALA A 213 8.73 -17.43 16.19
C ALA A 213 9.03 -18.05 14.82
N SER A 214 8.05 -18.70 14.18
CA SER A 214 8.21 -19.29 12.86
C SER A 214 8.23 -18.26 11.73
N VAL A 215 7.83 -17.00 12.00
CA VAL A 215 7.97 -15.87 11.07
C VAL A 215 9.34 -15.27 11.26
N GLU A 216 10.21 -15.44 10.28
CA GLU A 216 11.63 -15.04 10.38
C GLU A 216 11.92 -13.67 9.75
N TYR A 217 11.06 -13.20 8.85
CA TYR A 217 11.18 -11.93 8.15
C TYR A 217 9.87 -11.15 8.14
N VAL A 218 9.93 -9.83 8.27
CA VAL A 218 8.79 -8.93 8.03
C VAL A 218 9.17 -7.89 6.98
N GLU A 219 8.44 -7.90 5.88
CA GLU A 219 8.39 -6.78 4.95
C GLU A 219 7.51 -5.71 5.57
N CYS A 220 8.14 -4.71 6.14
CA CYS A 220 7.50 -3.66 6.91
C CYS A 220 6.75 -2.65 6.04
N HIS A 221 5.83 -1.95 6.67
CA HIS A 221 5.30 -0.73 6.10
C HIS A 221 6.42 0.29 5.86
N GLY A 222 7.32 0.50 6.81
CA GLY A 222 8.63 1.12 6.69
C GLY A 222 8.70 2.30 5.72
N THR A 223 8.03 3.41 6.05
CA THR A 223 7.89 4.58 5.17
C THR A 223 9.02 5.58 5.26
N GLY A 224 9.96 5.40 6.19
CA GLY A 224 11.00 6.39 6.47
C GLY A 224 10.48 7.59 7.25
N THR A 225 9.39 7.44 7.99
CA THR A 225 8.90 8.45 8.94
C THR A 225 9.37 8.08 10.34
N ALA A 226 10.05 8.99 11.03
CA ALA A 226 10.68 8.70 12.32
C ALA A 226 9.71 8.10 13.35
N LEU A 227 8.47 8.61 13.42
CA LEU A 227 7.46 8.09 14.35
C LEU A 227 6.89 6.75 13.87
N GLY A 228 6.53 6.61 12.60
CA GLY A 228 5.93 5.41 12.04
C GLY A 228 6.88 4.22 12.14
N ASP A 229 8.12 4.39 11.72
CA ASP A 229 9.13 3.35 11.77
C ASP A 229 9.40 2.87 13.22
N ALA A 230 9.43 3.81 14.19
CA ALA A 230 9.62 3.47 15.60
C ALA A 230 8.45 2.66 16.18
N VAL A 231 7.22 3.03 15.83
CA VAL A 231 6.00 2.31 16.27
C VAL A 231 5.99 0.92 15.69
N GLU A 232 6.25 0.77 14.39
CA GLU A 232 6.26 -0.52 13.70
C GLU A 232 7.35 -1.47 14.22
N VAL A 233 8.59 -0.98 14.37
CA VAL A 233 9.68 -1.83 14.92
C VAL A 233 9.30 -2.35 16.30
N LYS A 234 8.73 -1.50 17.16
CA LYS A 234 8.28 -1.90 18.49
C LYS A 234 7.13 -2.91 18.45
N ALA A 235 6.19 -2.75 17.52
CA ALA A 235 5.11 -3.71 17.29
C ALA A 235 5.66 -5.06 16.82
N CYS A 236 6.56 -5.08 15.84
CA CYS A 236 7.23 -6.28 15.36
C CYS A 236 8.04 -6.97 16.47
N ALA A 237 8.81 -6.20 17.25
CA ALA A 237 9.55 -6.74 18.39
C ALA A 237 8.62 -7.41 19.40
N SER A 238 7.51 -6.77 19.74
CA SER A 238 6.56 -7.28 20.74
C SER A 238 5.83 -8.55 20.28
N VAL A 239 5.51 -8.67 18.99
CA VAL A 239 4.74 -9.80 18.47
C VAL A 239 5.64 -10.96 18.04
N TYR A 240 6.76 -10.67 17.38
CA TYR A 240 7.59 -11.69 16.74
C TYR A 240 8.93 -11.91 17.43
N ALA A 241 9.67 -10.83 17.73
CA ALA A 241 11.04 -10.96 18.21
C ALA A 241 11.11 -11.42 19.67
N ASN A 242 10.15 -11.03 20.49
CA ASN A 242 10.04 -11.41 21.89
C ASN A 242 9.10 -12.60 22.13
N ALA A 243 8.74 -13.35 21.07
CA ALA A 243 7.95 -14.57 21.23
C ALA A 243 8.70 -15.57 22.11
N ALA A 244 7.98 -16.21 23.05
CA ALA A 244 8.57 -17.08 24.06
C ALA A 244 9.34 -18.30 23.50
N ASP A 245 8.97 -18.69 22.27
CA ASP A 245 9.53 -19.82 21.53
C ASP A 245 10.67 -19.41 20.57
N ARG A 246 11.00 -18.12 20.49
CA ARG A 246 12.11 -17.63 19.66
C ARG A 246 13.44 -17.77 20.42
N THR A 247 14.30 -18.62 19.91
CA THR A 247 15.64 -18.84 20.46
C THR A 247 16.68 -18.10 19.62
N GLU A 248 17.54 -17.32 20.29
CA GLU A 248 18.84 -16.76 19.85
C GLU A 248 18.87 -15.96 18.52
N GLN A 249 17.77 -15.76 17.81
CA GLN A 249 17.81 -15.05 16.54
C GLN A 249 16.87 -13.87 16.47
N ALA A 250 17.45 -12.75 16.03
CA ALA A 250 16.71 -11.56 15.71
C ALA A 250 15.67 -11.80 14.59
N LEU A 251 14.56 -11.10 14.68
CA LEU A 251 13.62 -10.96 13.57
C LEU A 251 14.25 -10.09 12.49
N TRP A 252 14.29 -10.57 11.26
CA TRP A 252 14.71 -9.75 10.13
C TRP A 252 13.58 -8.85 9.67
N ILE A 253 13.91 -7.59 9.41
CA ILE A 253 12.96 -6.62 8.83
C ILE A 253 13.56 -5.90 7.62
N GLY A 254 12.70 -5.40 6.76
CA GLY A 254 13.09 -4.58 5.63
C GLY A 254 11.92 -3.82 5.02
N SER A 255 12.20 -2.93 4.07
CA SER A 255 11.19 -2.20 3.31
C SER A 255 11.60 -1.99 1.86
N VAL A 256 10.77 -2.46 0.93
CA VAL A 256 10.95 -2.25 -0.52
C VAL A 256 10.82 -0.78 -0.91
N LYS A 257 10.21 0.04 -0.06
CA LYS A 257 10.03 1.47 -0.33
C LYS A 257 11.34 2.23 -0.46
N SER A 258 12.43 1.71 0.12
CA SER A 258 13.77 2.25 -0.10
C SER A 258 14.25 2.14 -1.56
N ASN A 259 13.67 1.23 -2.34
CA ASN A 259 14.00 0.99 -3.75
C ASN A 259 13.15 1.79 -4.72
N ILE A 260 11.84 1.82 -4.51
CA ILE A 260 10.87 2.30 -5.50
C ILE A 260 9.94 3.41 -5.00
N GLY A 261 10.15 3.89 -3.78
CA GLY A 261 9.26 4.87 -3.16
C GLY A 261 8.00 4.26 -2.58
N HIS A 262 7.11 5.11 -2.10
CA HIS A 262 5.83 4.72 -1.50
C HIS A 262 4.70 4.84 -2.55
N LEU A 263 4.17 3.71 -2.99
CA LEU A 263 3.10 3.65 -3.99
C LEU A 263 1.70 3.88 -3.39
N ASN A 264 1.59 4.52 -2.23
CA ASN A 264 0.31 4.85 -1.58
C ASN A 264 -0.69 3.66 -1.57
N ALA A 265 -1.84 3.77 -2.24
CA ALA A 265 -2.83 2.70 -2.30
C ALA A 265 -2.29 1.39 -2.90
N ALA A 266 -1.28 1.47 -3.78
CA ALA A 266 -0.62 0.30 -4.37
C ALA A 266 0.60 -0.18 -3.58
N ALA A 267 0.92 0.40 -2.41
CA ALA A 267 2.14 0.09 -1.65
C ALA A 267 2.27 -1.39 -1.24
N GLY A 268 1.15 -2.08 -1.06
CA GLY A 268 1.15 -3.52 -0.77
C GLY A 268 1.57 -4.39 -1.95
N VAL A 269 1.47 -3.90 -3.19
CA VAL A 269 1.86 -4.69 -4.38
C VAL A 269 3.35 -5.04 -4.33
N PRO A 270 4.29 -4.08 -4.31
CA PRO A 270 5.71 -4.43 -4.27
C PRO A 270 6.13 -5.13 -2.97
N ALA A 271 5.46 -4.83 -1.85
CA ALA A 271 5.73 -5.49 -0.58
C ALA A 271 5.39 -7.00 -0.66
N LEU A 272 4.21 -7.34 -1.17
CA LEU A 272 3.78 -8.72 -1.35
C LEU A 272 4.64 -9.45 -2.40
N VAL A 273 4.95 -8.82 -3.54
CA VAL A 273 5.85 -9.39 -4.56
C VAL A 273 7.22 -9.69 -3.96
N LYS A 274 7.82 -8.74 -3.22
CA LYS A 274 9.13 -8.96 -2.59
C LYS A 274 9.07 -10.11 -1.60
N ALA A 275 8.09 -10.15 -0.71
CA ALA A 275 7.94 -11.23 0.27
C ALA A 275 7.76 -12.59 -0.41
N THR A 276 6.92 -12.67 -1.45
CA THR A 276 6.71 -13.87 -2.27
C THR A 276 8.03 -14.35 -2.90
N LEU A 277 8.80 -13.46 -3.50
CA LEU A 277 10.11 -13.81 -4.08
C LEU A 277 11.11 -14.25 -3.00
N CYS A 278 11.12 -13.58 -1.85
CA CYS A 278 12.01 -13.94 -0.74
C CYS A 278 11.73 -15.36 -0.21
N VAL A 279 10.47 -15.72 0.03
CA VAL A 279 10.13 -17.07 0.52
C VAL A 279 10.36 -18.11 -0.56
N ARG A 280 10.10 -17.80 -1.84
CA ARG A 280 10.31 -18.72 -2.95
C ARG A 280 11.79 -19.00 -3.20
N ASP A 281 12.60 -17.94 -3.30
CA ASP A 281 13.98 -18.02 -3.77
C ASP A 281 14.99 -18.24 -2.63
N GLY A 282 14.55 -18.10 -1.37
CA GLY A 282 15.41 -18.26 -0.19
C GLY A 282 16.48 -17.18 -0.07
N MET A 283 16.14 -15.95 -0.48
CA MET A 283 17.02 -14.79 -0.43
C MET A 283 16.26 -13.57 0.09
N ILE A 284 16.86 -12.80 0.98
CA ILE A 284 16.31 -11.52 1.44
C ILE A 284 17.22 -10.41 0.92
N PRO A 285 16.75 -9.56 -0.01
CA PRO A 285 17.53 -8.45 -0.51
C PRO A 285 17.68 -7.34 0.53
N ALA A 286 18.76 -6.58 0.43
CA ALA A 286 19.03 -5.47 1.32
C ALA A 286 17.96 -4.38 1.25
N SER A 287 17.59 -3.84 2.41
CA SER A 287 16.92 -2.53 2.52
C SER A 287 17.94 -1.44 2.24
N LEU A 288 17.71 -0.65 1.19
CA LEU A 288 18.64 0.40 0.81
C LEU A 288 18.57 1.58 1.79
N LYS A 289 19.67 2.33 1.89
CA LYS A 289 19.78 3.58 2.66
C LYS A 289 19.54 3.47 4.17
N ALA A 290 19.59 2.28 4.75
CA ALA A 290 19.66 2.08 6.20
C ALA A 290 21.15 2.05 6.62
N HIS A 291 21.82 3.21 6.54
CA HIS A 291 23.27 3.32 6.80
C HIS A 291 23.58 3.55 8.27
N SER A 292 22.72 4.27 8.97
CA SER A 292 22.82 4.59 10.38
C SER A 292 21.47 4.41 11.05
N LEU A 293 21.27 3.28 11.69
CA LEU A 293 19.99 2.99 12.34
C LEU A 293 19.62 4.09 13.33
N ASN A 294 18.33 4.44 13.38
CA ASN A 294 17.83 5.49 14.24
C ASN A 294 18.05 5.13 15.73
N PRO A 295 18.89 5.87 16.47
CA PRO A 295 19.21 5.54 17.86
C PRO A 295 18.01 5.71 18.82
N ALA A 296 16.93 6.35 18.38
CA ALA A 296 15.69 6.46 19.16
C ALA A 296 14.79 5.22 19.03
N ILE A 297 15.13 4.26 18.15
CA ILE A 297 14.42 3.01 17.96
C ILE A 297 15.18 1.90 18.70
N ASP A 298 14.46 1.16 19.54
CA ASP A 298 15.01 -0.05 20.17
C ASP A 298 14.90 -1.23 19.19
N PHE A 299 16.04 -1.65 18.66
CA PHE A 299 16.16 -2.78 17.74
C PHE A 299 16.52 -4.09 18.46
N ALA A 300 16.36 -4.17 19.80
CA ALA A 300 16.63 -5.41 20.51
C ALA A 300 15.85 -6.59 19.89
N ASN A 301 16.60 -7.64 19.50
CA ASN A 301 16.07 -8.83 18.81
C ASN A 301 15.42 -8.55 17.43
N VAL A 302 15.68 -7.38 16.82
CA VAL A 302 15.22 -7.02 15.46
C VAL A 302 16.41 -6.55 14.65
N ASP A 303 16.65 -7.16 13.49
CA ASP A 303 17.74 -6.80 12.58
C ASP A 303 17.19 -6.25 11.26
N VAL A 304 17.59 -5.03 10.92
CA VAL A 304 17.32 -4.49 9.58
C VAL A 304 18.27 -5.16 8.59
N VAL A 305 17.73 -5.80 7.57
CA VAL A 305 18.54 -6.44 6.52
C VAL A 305 19.20 -5.37 5.66
N THR A 306 20.46 -5.05 5.92
CA THR A 306 21.27 -4.04 5.20
C THR A 306 22.16 -4.64 4.13
N GLN A 307 22.30 -5.95 4.09
CA GLN A 307 23.01 -6.70 3.05
C GLN A 307 22.16 -7.88 2.59
N THR A 308 22.18 -8.15 1.29
CA THR A 308 21.47 -9.33 0.76
C THR A 308 22.00 -10.61 1.40
N GLN A 309 21.11 -11.44 1.90
CA GLN A 309 21.49 -12.66 2.61
C GLN A 309 20.63 -13.87 2.19
N ALA A 310 21.21 -15.06 2.32
CA ALA A 310 20.51 -16.30 2.11
C ALA A 310 19.54 -16.58 3.27
N TRP A 311 18.41 -17.17 2.94
CA TRP A 311 17.38 -17.55 3.90
C TRP A 311 17.03 -19.04 3.76
N THR A 312 17.50 -19.85 4.69
CA THR A 312 17.36 -21.32 4.62
C THR A 312 16.06 -21.84 5.23
N GLY A 313 15.35 -21.02 6.03
CA GLY A 313 14.15 -21.45 6.76
C GLY A 313 14.50 -22.41 7.92
N ARG A 314 14.60 -21.90 9.13
CA ARG A 314 15.12 -22.64 10.29
C ARG A 314 14.05 -23.41 11.05
N HIS A 315 12.82 -22.91 11.00
CA HIS A 315 11.67 -23.48 11.71
C HIS A 315 10.66 -24.15 10.76
N GLY A 316 11.14 -24.71 9.65
CA GLY A 316 10.29 -25.33 8.64
C GLY A 316 10.25 -24.55 7.33
N PRO A 317 9.08 -24.34 6.68
CA PRO A 317 8.97 -23.50 5.51
C PRO A 317 9.28 -22.03 5.89
N ARG A 318 9.92 -21.29 4.96
CA ARG A 318 10.17 -19.86 5.14
C ARG A 318 8.85 -19.12 5.25
N ARG A 319 8.72 -18.25 6.25
CA ARG A 319 7.53 -17.44 6.50
C ARG A 319 7.87 -15.98 6.65
N ALA A 320 7.15 -15.15 5.90
CA ALA A 320 7.27 -13.70 5.98
C ALA A 320 5.95 -13.07 6.43
N GLY A 321 6.07 -12.03 7.28
CA GLY A 321 5.00 -11.05 7.50
C GLY A 321 5.06 -9.95 6.44
N VAL A 322 3.93 -9.38 6.06
CA VAL A 322 3.83 -8.21 5.17
C VAL A 322 2.87 -7.21 5.77
N SER A 323 3.38 -6.05 6.16
CA SER A 323 2.62 -4.99 6.83
C SER A 323 2.16 -3.90 5.88
N GLY A 324 0.95 -3.41 6.08
CA GLY A 324 0.42 -2.24 5.39
C GLY A 324 -0.46 -1.42 6.33
N PHE A 325 0.00 -0.21 6.69
CA PHE A 325 -0.68 0.67 7.64
C PHE A 325 -1.16 1.93 6.93
N GLY A 326 -2.46 2.15 6.95
CA GLY A 326 -3.10 3.27 6.28
C GLY A 326 -3.26 4.48 7.19
N VAL A 327 -2.96 5.67 6.67
CA VAL A 327 -3.35 6.92 7.33
C VAL A 327 -4.85 6.89 7.55
N GLY A 328 -5.29 7.11 8.79
CA GLY A 328 -6.67 6.90 9.21
C GLY A 328 -6.86 5.70 10.14
N GLY A 329 -5.76 4.95 10.40
CA GLY A 329 -5.71 3.90 11.42
C GLY A 329 -6.21 2.54 10.98
N THR A 330 -6.27 2.26 9.68
CA THR A 330 -6.49 0.90 9.18
C THR A 330 -5.16 0.18 9.11
N ASN A 331 -5.00 -0.87 9.91
CA ASN A 331 -3.80 -1.70 9.93
C ASN A 331 -4.11 -3.06 9.31
N MET A 332 -3.27 -3.51 8.39
CA MET A 332 -3.38 -4.81 7.72
C MET A 332 -2.06 -5.56 7.81
N HIS A 333 -2.15 -6.87 7.97
CA HIS A 333 -0.98 -7.74 7.99
C HIS A 333 -1.28 -9.07 7.31
N MET A 334 -0.31 -9.57 6.52
CA MET A 334 -0.39 -10.85 5.83
C MET A 334 0.72 -11.77 6.30
N ILE A 335 0.47 -13.07 6.27
CA ILE A 335 1.50 -14.11 6.46
C ILE A 335 1.64 -14.88 5.14
N ILE A 336 2.85 -14.87 4.62
CA ILE A 336 3.25 -15.56 3.39
C ILE A 336 4.17 -16.72 3.77
N GLU A 337 3.95 -17.89 3.14
CA GLU A 337 4.73 -19.09 3.38
C GLU A 337 5.30 -19.67 2.07
N GLU A 338 6.50 -20.22 2.14
CA GLU A 338 7.11 -20.98 1.07
C GLU A 338 6.23 -22.16 0.68
N TYR A 339 5.90 -22.27 -0.60
CA TYR A 339 5.28 -23.50 -1.10
C TYR A 339 6.32 -24.62 -1.23
N ARG A 340 6.08 -25.72 -0.54
CA ARG A 340 6.82 -26.98 -0.69
C ARG A 340 5.86 -28.01 -1.23
N ALA A 341 6.12 -28.50 -2.45
CA ALA A 341 5.34 -29.62 -2.99
C ALA A 341 5.41 -30.78 -1.99
N ALA A 342 4.27 -31.27 -1.56
CA ALA A 342 4.22 -32.37 -0.60
C ALA A 342 4.95 -33.60 -1.17
N GLN A 343 5.99 -34.06 -0.50
CA GLN A 343 6.42 -35.43 -0.61
C GLN A 343 5.35 -36.27 0.11
N SER A 344 4.32 -36.67 -0.64
CA SER A 344 3.21 -37.54 -0.24
C SER A 344 2.62 -37.33 1.17
N VAL A 345 1.28 -37.12 1.22
CA VAL A 345 0.36 -37.31 2.35
C VAL A 345 0.15 -36.12 3.29
N SER A 346 -0.79 -35.36 2.98
CA SER A 346 -2.06 -34.99 3.66
C SER A 346 -2.75 -33.97 2.76
N GLN A 347 -4.04 -34.12 2.55
CA GLN A 347 -4.79 -33.15 1.75
C GLN A 347 -4.63 -31.79 2.42
N PRO A 348 -4.30 -30.72 1.66
CA PRO A 348 -4.21 -29.38 2.21
C PRO A 348 -5.55 -29.00 2.83
N GLU A 349 -5.51 -28.27 3.94
CA GLU A 349 -6.71 -27.76 4.58
C GLU A 349 -7.52 -26.93 3.56
N PRO A 350 -8.86 -27.06 3.51
CA PRO A 350 -9.68 -26.48 2.43
C PRO A 350 -9.68 -24.95 2.37
N ASP A 351 -9.10 -24.28 3.38
CA ASP A 351 -9.13 -22.82 3.50
C ASP A 351 -7.84 -22.08 3.06
N GLU A 352 -6.84 -22.79 2.60
CA GLU A 352 -5.59 -22.17 2.15
C GLU A 352 -5.72 -21.53 0.77
N VAL A 353 -5.28 -20.26 0.66
CA VAL A 353 -5.26 -19.49 -0.59
C VAL A 353 -3.85 -19.31 -1.07
N VAL A 354 -3.61 -19.52 -2.35
CA VAL A 354 -2.29 -19.36 -2.97
C VAL A 354 -2.26 -18.20 -3.95
N GLU A 355 -1.08 -17.62 -4.10
CA GLU A 355 -0.71 -16.74 -5.20
C GLU A 355 -0.10 -17.59 -6.35
N LEU A 356 -0.66 -17.41 -7.54
CA LEU A 356 -0.21 -18.07 -8.78
C LEU A 356 0.76 -17.19 -9.56
#